data_b17e8e85738218213786e6964ad2e21a
#
_entry.id   b17e8e85738218213786e6964ad2e21a
#
_cell.length_a   1.000
_cell.length_b   1.000
_cell.length_c   1.000
_cell.angle_alpha   90.00
_cell.angle_beta   90.00
_cell.angle_gamma   90.00
#
_symmetry.space_group_name_H-M   'P 1'
#
loop_
_entity.id
_entity.type
_entity.pdbx_description
1 polymer ?
#
loop_
_entity_poly.entity_id
_entity_poly.type
_entity_poly.pdbx_seq_one_letter_code
_entity_poly.pdbx_strand_id
1 'polypeptide(L)'
;MKRTMVFGFVGVVLVAAVALSEKPALEKELQVQIGDKNPWTSLKMNNDPDDFRFAVVSDRTGGHRPKIFSQAMQQINLLQPEFVMSVGDLIEGYSEKSDKVEQEWTEFQSYVKKLQMPFFYVQGNHDIT
;
A
#
# COMPACT_ATOMS: atom_id res chain seq x y z
N MET A 1 -53.86 25.56 -67.90
CA MET A 1 -52.64 25.91 -67.08
C MET A 1 -52.71 25.10 -65.79
N LYS A 2 -51.99 24.01 -65.65
CA LYS A 2 -51.91 23.20 -64.40
C LYS A 2 -50.65 23.62 -63.64
N ARG A 3 -50.83 24.16 -62.45
CA ARG A 3 -49.71 24.45 -61.54
C ARG A 3 -49.41 23.23 -60.70
N THR A 4 -48.24 22.68 -60.87
CA THR A 4 -47.71 21.61 -60.05
C THR A 4 -47.04 22.21 -58.81
N MET A 5 -47.54 21.90 -57.62
CA MET A 5 -46.96 22.27 -56.33
C MET A 5 -45.93 21.20 -55.93
N VAL A 6 -44.70 21.57 -55.82
CA VAL A 6 -43.63 20.71 -55.28
C VAL A 6 -43.49 20.97 -53.80
N PHE A 7 -43.82 19.97 -52.99
CA PHE A 7 -43.56 20.00 -51.54
C PHE A 7 -42.15 19.48 -51.28
N GLY A 8 -41.30 20.38 -50.84
CA GLY A 8 -39.97 20.02 -50.37
C GLY A 8 -40.07 19.52 -48.95
N PHE A 9 -39.66 18.27 -48.73
CA PHE A 9 -39.49 17.69 -47.39
C PHE A 9 -38.12 18.16 -46.84
N VAL A 10 -38.13 18.99 -45.82
CA VAL A 10 -36.93 19.33 -45.02
C VAL A 10 -36.81 18.28 -43.92
N GLY A 11 -35.92 17.32 -44.10
CA GLY A 11 -35.59 16.35 -43.07
C GLY A 11 -34.68 16.99 -42.01
N VAL A 12 -35.19 17.15 -40.81
CA VAL A 12 -34.39 17.54 -39.66
C VAL A 12 -33.67 16.31 -39.15
N VAL A 13 -32.36 16.25 -39.39
CA VAL A 13 -31.49 15.22 -38.78
C VAL A 13 -31.16 15.64 -37.37
N LEU A 14 -31.79 14.99 -36.39
CA LEU A 14 -31.43 15.15 -34.96
C LEU A 14 -30.17 14.33 -34.69
N VAL A 15 -29.03 14.98 -34.61
CA VAL A 15 -27.79 14.37 -34.12
C VAL A 15 -27.86 14.36 -32.60
N ALA A 16 -28.19 13.21 -32.02
CA ALA A 16 -28.05 12.99 -30.60
C ALA A 16 -26.55 12.88 -30.27
N ALA A 17 -26.00 13.95 -29.69
CA ALA A 17 -24.67 13.87 -29.09
C ALA A 17 -24.75 13.01 -27.83
N VAL A 18 -24.27 11.80 -27.91
CA VAL A 18 -24.02 10.97 -26.73
C VAL A 18 -22.81 11.59 -26.01
N ALA A 19 -23.08 12.34 -24.95
CA ALA A 19 -22.05 12.74 -24.02
C ALA A 19 -21.51 11.47 -23.35
N LEU A 20 -20.36 11.02 -23.82
CA LEU A 20 -19.55 10.05 -23.08
C LEU A 20 -19.17 10.76 -21.79
N SER A 21 -19.82 10.39 -20.69
CA SER A 21 -19.40 10.75 -19.36
C SER A 21 -18.02 10.11 -19.16
N GLU A 22 -16.97 10.90 -19.36
CA GLU A 22 -15.64 10.54 -18.91
C GLU A 22 -15.76 10.36 -17.38
N LYS A 23 -15.59 9.12 -16.93
CA LYS A 23 -15.36 8.86 -15.50
C LYS A 23 -14.22 9.78 -15.07
N PRO A 24 -14.35 10.52 -13.99
CA PRO A 24 -13.23 11.29 -13.51
C PRO A 24 -12.08 10.34 -13.24
N ALA A 25 -11.01 10.50 -13.98
CA ALA A 25 -9.74 9.88 -13.72
C ALA A 25 -9.24 10.48 -12.40
N LEU A 26 -9.62 9.88 -11.29
CA LEU A 26 -9.16 10.29 -9.97
C LEU A 26 -8.84 9.08 -9.14
N GLU A 27 -7.89 8.30 -9.61
CA GLU A 27 -7.10 7.54 -8.69
C GLU A 27 -5.82 8.33 -8.46
N LYS A 28 -5.83 9.15 -7.44
CA LYS A 28 -4.57 9.61 -6.88
C LYS A 28 -3.90 8.38 -6.30
N GLU A 29 -3.00 7.84 -7.08
CA GLU A 29 -2.08 6.82 -6.61
C GLU A 29 -1.48 7.27 -5.27
N LEU A 30 -1.51 6.42 -4.27
CA LEU A 30 -0.97 6.73 -2.96
C LEU A 30 0.52 7.08 -3.11
N GLN A 31 0.86 8.35 -2.87
CA GLN A 31 2.24 8.81 -2.96
C GLN A 31 2.90 8.71 -1.58
N VAL A 32 3.98 7.95 -1.52
CA VAL A 32 4.78 7.78 -0.31
C VAL A 32 5.99 8.68 -0.36
N GLN A 33 6.20 9.47 0.68
CA GLN A 33 7.47 10.16 0.87
C GLN A 33 8.54 9.15 1.30
N ILE A 34 9.57 9.03 0.48
CA ILE A 34 10.68 8.10 0.69
C ILE A 34 11.74 8.82 1.52
N GLY A 35 12.06 8.25 2.70
CA GLY A 35 13.25 8.60 3.43
C GLY A 35 14.33 7.52 3.27
N ASP A 36 15.53 7.78 3.77
CA ASP A 36 16.67 6.86 3.65
C ASP A 36 16.42 5.47 4.25
N LYS A 37 15.45 5.36 5.17
CA LYS A 37 15.14 4.14 5.91
C LYS A 37 13.71 3.62 5.73
N ASN A 38 12.83 4.37 5.10
CA ASN A 38 11.44 3.98 4.90
C ASN A 38 11.00 4.22 3.44
N PRO A 39 10.29 3.27 2.83
CA PRO A 39 10.00 1.92 3.34
C PRO A 39 11.23 0.99 3.25
N TRP A 40 11.30 -0.01 4.13
CA TRP A 40 12.41 -0.98 4.19
C TRP A 40 12.30 -2.09 3.16
N THR A 41 11.23 -2.17 2.44
CA THR A 41 10.98 -3.16 1.42
C THR A 41 10.72 -2.49 0.06
N SER A 42 9.85 -3.04 -0.77
CA SER A 42 9.51 -2.44 -2.05
C SER A 42 8.57 -1.24 -1.90
N LEU A 43 8.57 -0.36 -2.91
CA LEU A 43 7.59 0.72 -3.02
C LEU A 43 6.31 0.29 -3.74
N LYS A 44 6.25 -0.95 -4.21
CA LYS A 44 5.10 -1.46 -4.93
C LYS A 44 3.95 -1.68 -3.95
N MET A 45 2.91 -0.90 -4.08
CA MET A 45 1.62 -1.10 -3.44
C MET A 45 0.70 -1.94 -4.32
N ASN A 46 -0.32 -2.55 -3.72
CA ASN A 46 -1.30 -3.31 -4.48
C ASN A 46 -2.27 -2.39 -5.22
N ASN A 47 -2.55 -1.20 -4.66
CA ASN A 47 -3.40 -0.16 -5.24
C ASN A 47 -4.73 -0.70 -5.75
N ASP A 48 -5.44 -1.44 -4.88
CA ASP A 48 -6.81 -1.84 -5.16
C ASP A 48 -7.76 -0.72 -4.71
N PRO A 49 -8.40 0.00 -5.64
CA PRO A 49 -9.25 1.14 -5.31
C PRO A 49 -10.53 0.75 -4.58
N ASP A 50 -10.96 -0.49 -4.72
CA ASP A 50 -12.22 -1.00 -4.14
C ASP A 50 -11.98 -1.70 -2.81
N ASP A 51 -10.73 -2.04 -2.46
CA ASP A 51 -10.40 -2.82 -1.26
C ASP A 51 -9.05 -2.37 -0.65
N PHE A 52 -9.06 -1.21 -0.01
CA PHE A 52 -7.88 -0.68 0.67
C PHE A 52 -7.69 -1.35 2.04
N ARG A 53 -6.57 -2.08 2.17
CA ARG A 53 -6.17 -2.75 3.41
C ARG A 53 -4.74 -2.39 3.78
N PHE A 54 -4.48 -2.25 5.06
CA PHE A 54 -3.11 -2.16 5.58
C PHE A 54 -2.98 -3.03 6.83
N ALA A 55 -1.75 -3.43 7.15
CA ALA A 55 -1.46 -4.20 8.35
C ALA A 55 -0.64 -3.37 9.35
N VAL A 56 -0.91 -3.56 10.63
CA VAL A 56 -0.11 -2.99 11.72
C VAL A 56 0.50 -4.14 12.51
N VAL A 57 1.78 -4.03 12.80
CA VAL A 57 2.54 -4.99 13.61
C VAL A 57 3.25 -4.29 14.75
N SER A 58 3.37 -4.97 15.89
CA SER A 58 3.93 -4.40 17.11
C SER A 58 4.55 -5.48 18.00
N ASP A 59 5.28 -5.06 19.02
CA ASP A 59 5.65 -5.83 20.19
C ASP A 59 6.19 -7.24 19.88
N ARG A 60 7.17 -7.29 18.99
CA ARG A 60 7.91 -8.54 18.77
C ARG A 60 8.68 -8.94 20.02
N THR A 61 9.01 -7.98 20.86
CA THR A 61 9.89 -8.10 22.04
C THR A 61 9.11 -8.09 23.36
N GLY A 62 9.79 -8.13 24.49
CA GLY A 62 9.13 -8.15 25.79
C GLY A 62 8.40 -9.47 26.10
N GLY A 63 8.94 -10.58 25.68
CA GLY A 63 8.32 -11.91 25.77
C GLY A 63 8.31 -12.62 24.42
N HIS A 64 9.37 -12.43 23.67
CA HIS A 64 9.56 -12.99 22.33
C HIS A 64 9.20 -14.49 22.27
N ARG A 65 8.26 -14.83 21.41
CA ARG A 65 7.88 -16.20 21.10
C ARG A 65 8.47 -16.61 19.75
N PRO A 66 9.38 -17.61 19.73
CA PRO A 66 10.01 -18.04 18.48
C PRO A 66 8.99 -18.36 17.39
N LYS A 67 9.27 -17.95 16.15
CA LYS A 67 8.50 -18.18 14.92
C LYS A 67 7.18 -17.41 14.79
N ILE A 68 6.62 -16.80 15.85
CA ILE A 68 5.33 -16.09 15.73
C ILE A 68 5.45 -14.93 14.75
N PHE A 69 6.42 -14.05 14.92
CA PHE A 69 6.59 -12.91 14.03
C PHE A 69 6.91 -13.33 12.59
N SER A 70 7.80 -14.32 12.40
CA SER A 70 8.14 -14.80 11.06
C SER A 70 6.96 -15.47 10.34
N GLN A 71 6.06 -16.15 11.08
CA GLN A 71 4.82 -16.68 10.53
C GLN A 71 3.82 -15.57 10.20
N ALA A 72 3.74 -14.54 11.06
CA ALA A 72 2.90 -13.38 10.78
C ALA A 72 3.29 -12.70 9.45
N MET A 73 4.58 -12.52 9.17
CA MET A 73 5.04 -11.98 7.88
C MET A 73 4.59 -12.83 6.68
N GLN A 74 4.57 -14.15 6.82
CA GLN A 74 4.06 -15.05 5.77
C GLN A 74 2.54 -14.88 5.57
N GLN A 75 1.78 -14.78 6.67
CA GLN A 75 0.33 -14.59 6.58
C GLN A 75 -0.04 -13.22 5.99
N ILE A 76 0.71 -12.18 6.33
CA ILE A 76 0.54 -10.84 5.75
C ILE A 76 0.71 -10.88 4.23
N ASN A 77 1.70 -11.63 3.72
CA ASN A 77 1.86 -11.80 2.28
C ASN A 77 0.64 -12.47 1.61
N LEU A 78 -0.08 -13.34 2.30
CA LEU A 78 -1.31 -13.94 1.76
C LEU A 78 -2.49 -12.96 1.75
N LEU A 79 -2.51 -12.02 2.69
CA LEU A 79 -3.55 -10.99 2.79
C LEU A 79 -3.37 -9.86 1.78
N GLN A 80 -2.16 -9.71 1.22
CA GLN A 80 -1.82 -8.68 0.23
C GLN A 80 -2.30 -7.27 0.60
N PRO A 81 -1.95 -6.73 1.79
CA PRO A 81 -2.28 -5.34 2.14
C PRO A 81 -1.48 -4.37 1.26
N GLU A 82 -1.92 -3.11 1.20
CA GLU A 82 -1.21 -2.04 0.49
C GLU A 82 0.17 -1.78 1.10
N PHE A 83 0.23 -1.80 2.41
CA PHE A 83 1.48 -1.67 3.16
C PHE A 83 1.36 -2.30 4.54
N VAL A 84 2.51 -2.45 5.18
CA VAL A 84 2.63 -2.82 6.60
C VAL A 84 3.30 -1.68 7.35
N MET A 85 2.81 -1.37 8.53
CA MET A 85 3.42 -0.37 9.41
C MET A 85 3.73 -1.00 10.77
N SER A 86 4.85 -0.65 11.37
CA SER A 86 5.13 -1.00 12.76
C SER A 86 4.66 0.10 13.71
N VAL A 87 4.47 -0.24 14.98
CA VAL A 87 4.30 0.71 16.08
C VAL A 87 5.36 0.47 17.16
N GLY A 88 6.47 -0.12 16.79
CA GLY A 88 7.66 -0.24 17.62
C GLY A 88 7.84 -1.55 18.36
N ASP A 89 8.86 -1.58 19.22
CA ASP A 89 9.30 -2.71 20.03
C ASP A 89 9.63 -3.96 19.18
N LEU A 90 10.46 -3.75 18.19
CA LEU A 90 10.80 -4.74 17.19
C LEU A 90 12.04 -5.55 17.53
N ILE A 91 12.90 -5.01 18.41
CA ILE A 91 14.07 -5.67 18.96
C ILE A 91 14.01 -5.66 20.49
N GLU A 92 14.77 -6.51 21.16
CA GLU A 92 14.86 -6.47 22.63
C GLU A 92 15.55 -5.19 23.10
N GLY A 93 16.56 -4.73 22.37
CA GLY A 93 17.28 -3.50 22.69
C GLY A 93 17.90 -3.52 24.09
N TYR A 94 17.95 -2.34 24.74
CA TYR A 94 18.46 -2.15 26.10
C TYR A 94 19.82 -2.83 26.36
N SER A 95 20.71 -2.81 25.38
CA SER A 95 22.03 -3.42 25.46
C SER A 95 23.11 -2.40 25.08
N GLU A 96 24.12 -2.29 25.92
CA GLU A 96 25.33 -1.50 25.61
C GLU A 96 26.24 -2.21 24.59
N LYS A 97 25.95 -3.47 24.24
CA LYS A 97 26.71 -4.24 23.26
C LYS A 97 26.14 -3.99 21.88
N SER A 98 26.83 -3.19 21.09
CA SER A 98 26.41 -2.83 19.71
C SER A 98 26.20 -4.04 18.81
N ASP A 99 27.08 -5.03 18.90
CA ASP A 99 27.00 -6.27 18.11
C ASP A 99 25.73 -7.09 18.42
N LYS A 100 25.26 -7.07 19.68
CA LYS A 100 23.99 -7.71 20.02
C LYS A 100 22.81 -6.96 19.39
N VAL A 101 22.79 -5.64 19.51
CA VAL A 101 21.74 -4.81 18.91
C VAL A 101 21.73 -4.95 17.39
N GLU A 102 22.88 -4.95 16.74
CA GLU A 102 22.99 -5.18 15.30
C GLU A 102 22.49 -6.58 14.88
N GLN A 103 22.79 -7.59 15.67
CA GLN A 103 22.27 -8.94 15.42
C GLN A 103 20.75 -9.00 15.50
N GLU A 104 20.14 -8.36 16.50
CA GLU A 104 18.70 -8.30 16.67
C GLU A 104 18.02 -7.58 15.50
N TRP A 105 18.59 -6.46 15.04
CA TRP A 105 18.12 -5.76 13.84
C TRP A 105 18.26 -6.59 12.57
N THR A 106 19.39 -7.29 12.42
CA THR A 106 19.62 -8.17 11.27
C THR A 106 18.60 -9.29 11.22
N GLU A 107 18.30 -9.90 12.37
CA GLU A 107 17.28 -10.92 12.47
C GLU A 107 15.89 -10.37 12.09
N PHE A 108 15.49 -9.24 12.69
CA PHE A 108 14.22 -8.59 12.39
C PHE A 108 14.07 -8.29 10.90
N GLN A 109 15.09 -7.65 10.31
CA GLN A 109 15.10 -7.32 8.89
C GLN A 109 15.00 -8.57 8.00
N SER A 110 15.56 -9.71 8.42
CA SER A 110 15.47 -10.97 7.69
C SER A 110 14.02 -11.46 7.53
N TYR A 111 13.15 -11.11 8.47
CA TYR A 111 11.72 -11.42 8.40
C TYR A 111 10.98 -10.43 7.51
N VAL A 112 11.21 -9.13 7.72
CA VAL A 112 10.54 -8.04 7.00
C VAL A 112 10.86 -8.05 5.50
N LYS A 113 12.10 -8.39 5.13
CA LYS A 113 12.52 -8.53 3.72
C LYS A 113 11.71 -9.55 2.91
N LYS A 114 10.95 -10.43 3.57
CA LYS A 114 10.07 -11.39 2.90
C LYS A 114 8.72 -10.80 2.50
N LEU A 115 8.40 -9.61 2.97
CA LEU A 115 7.17 -8.92 2.60
C LEU A 115 7.21 -8.48 1.13
N GLN A 116 6.07 -8.59 0.48
CA GLN A 116 5.90 -8.24 -0.94
C GLN A 116 5.37 -6.82 -1.13
N MET A 117 5.07 -6.12 -0.04
CA MET A 117 4.56 -4.75 -0.02
C MET A 117 5.48 -3.86 0.84
N PRO A 118 5.29 -2.52 0.79
CA PRO A 118 6.05 -1.58 1.61
C PRO A 118 5.91 -1.86 3.11
N PHE A 119 7.01 -1.76 3.84
CA PHE A 119 7.04 -1.80 5.29
C PHE A 119 7.53 -0.45 5.83
N PHE A 120 6.72 0.20 6.64
CA PHE A 120 7.04 1.47 7.29
C PHE A 120 7.42 1.23 8.74
N TYR A 121 8.63 1.63 9.06
CA TYR A 121 9.17 1.54 10.40
C TYR A 121 8.72 2.73 11.25
N VAL A 122 8.15 2.43 12.41
CA VAL A 122 7.95 3.35 13.52
C VAL A 122 8.62 2.76 14.74
N GLN A 123 9.43 3.52 15.41
CA GLN A 123 10.23 3.07 16.56
C GLN A 123 9.40 3.01 17.83
N GLY A 124 9.68 2.02 18.68
CA GLY A 124 9.26 1.93 20.08
C GLY A 124 10.40 2.26 21.04
N ASN A 125 10.16 2.13 22.32
CA ASN A 125 11.19 2.42 23.32
C ASN A 125 12.32 1.37 23.36
N HIS A 126 12.05 0.13 23.00
CA HIS A 126 13.07 -0.91 22.86
C HIS A 126 14.01 -0.67 21.67
N ASP A 127 13.53 0.04 20.66
CA ASP A 127 14.25 0.26 19.40
C ASP A 127 15.23 1.44 19.47
N ILE A 128 15.16 2.24 20.55
CA ILE A 128 15.97 3.42 20.79
C ILE A 128 17.00 3.08 21.89
N THR A 129 18.11 2.52 21.53
CA THR A 129 19.22 2.24 22.46
C THR A 129 20.54 2.72 21.92
#